data_d72fadb718b6ef065f7128496ac36074
#
_entry.id   d72fadb718b6ef065f7128496ac36074
#
_cell.length_a   1.000
_cell.length_b   1.000
_cell.length_c   1.000
_cell.angle_alpha   90.00
_cell.angle_beta   90.00
_cell.angle_gamma   90.00
#
_symmetry.space_group_name_H-M   'P 1'
#
loop_
_entity.id
_entity.type
_entity.pdbx_description
1 polymer ?
#
loop_
_entity_poly.entity_id
_entity_poly.type
_entity_poly.pdbx_seq_one_letter_code
_entity_poly.pdbx_strand_id
1 'polypeptide(L)'
;MPASKFFLSLVFASTFIGFLSAQDGNPGISDSLNLIGKDATLRKISSQFKFTEGPAADKAGNIFFTDQPNDKIWKYDLKGDLTVFMDKAGRSNGLAFDKKGNIVACADEKNELWSIDPSKKVNVLMDNYLGTKLNGPNDLWIDKSGGIYFTDPYYQRDYWERKKPEQSKQSVFYLPAGKSTPIIVDSTLQQPNGITGSPDGKYLFVADIRANKTYRYEILGKGKITNKQLFVSQGSDGIRLDEKGNLYLSGRGVTIVNPEGVKIGYIPVPSGWVGNLCFGGADRKLLFITASESVYSIQMNVKGAL
;
A
#
# COMPACT_ATOMS: atom_id res chain seq x y z
N MET A 1 -34.88 -27.85 76.57
CA MET A 1 -34.09 -26.68 76.24
C MET A 1 -33.94 -26.67 74.75
N PRO A 2 -34.58 -25.73 73.99
CA PRO A 2 -34.55 -25.76 72.55
C PRO A 2 -33.37 -24.90 72.02
N ALA A 3 -32.69 -25.45 71.04
CA ALA A 3 -31.61 -24.79 70.30
C ALA A 3 -32.10 -23.75 69.31
N SER A 4 -31.55 -22.58 69.41
CA SER A 4 -31.78 -21.43 68.53
C SER A 4 -31.13 -21.69 67.15
N LYS A 5 -31.92 -21.60 66.07
CA LYS A 5 -31.40 -21.59 64.68
C LYS A 5 -31.24 -20.16 64.20
N PHE A 6 -29.99 -19.75 63.97
CA PHE A 6 -29.69 -18.54 63.25
C PHE A 6 -29.91 -18.75 61.75
N PHE A 7 -30.79 -17.98 61.13
CA PHE A 7 -30.90 -17.89 59.69
C PHE A 7 -29.96 -16.76 59.19
N LEU A 8 -28.99 -17.12 58.40
CA LEU A 8 -28.11 -16.19 57.71
C LEU A 8 -28.73 -15.88 56.33
N SER A 9 -29.25 -14.67 56.15
CA SER A 9 -29.76 -14.21 54.86
C SER A 9 -28.59 -13.79 53.96
N LEU A 10 -28.33 -14.58 52.91
CA LEU A 10 -27.43 -14.17 51.84
C LEU A 10 -28.18 -13.21 50.88
N VAL A 11 -27.74 -11.96 50.86
CA VAL A 11 -28.17 -10.99 49.83
C VAL A 11 -27.33 -11.23 48.58
N PHE A 12 -27.94 -11.78 47.55
CA PHE A 12 -27.32 -11.81 46.20
C PHE A 12 -27.43 -10.42 45.56
N ALA A 13 -26.32 -9.71 45.48
CA ALA A 13 -26.19 -8.52 44.64
C ALA A 13 -26.01 -9.01 43.20
N SER A 14 -27.05 -8.91 42.39
CA SER A 14 -27.00 -9.12 40.95
C SER A 14 -26.31 -7.92 40.30
N THR A 15 -25.05 -8.07 39.96
CA THR A 15 -24.36 -7.13 39.04
C THR A 15 -24.90 -7.32 37.62
N PHE A 16 -25.71 -6.36 37.19
CA PHE A 16 -26.07 -6.23 35.78
C PHE A 16 -24.82 -5.84 34.98
N ILE A 17 -24.22 -6.83 34.31
CA ILE A 17 -23.24 -6.55 33.24
C ILE A 17 -24.06 -6.13 32.03
N GLY A 18 -24.16 -4.83 31.83
CA GLY A 18 -24.69 -4.29 30.58
C GLY A 18 -23.79 -4.68 29.41
N PHE A 19 -24.28 -5.58 28.56
CA PHE A 19 -23.70 -5.78 27.24
C PHE A 19 -23.89 -4.48 26.46
N LEU A 20 -22.82 -3.69 26.31
CA LEU A 20 -22.80 -2.68 25.26
C LEU A 20 -22.86 -3.42 23.93
N SER A 21 -24.00 -3.31 23.25
CA SER A 21 -24.13 -3.66 21.84
C SER A 21 -23.12 -2.81 21.08
N ALA A 22 -22.15 -3.44 20.43
CA ALA A 22 -21.32 -2.78 19.43
C ALA A 22 -22.26 -2.22 18.37
N GLN A 23 -22.44 -0.92 18.35
CA GLN A 23 -22.99 -0.24 17.18
C GLN A 23 -21.99 -0.47 16.05
N ASP A 24 -22.43 -1.05 14.94
CA ASP A 24 -21.78 -1.07 13.65
C ASP A 24 -21.70 0.37 13.09
N GLY A 25 -21.08 1.26 13.82
CA GLY A 25 -20.78 2.61 13.39
C GLY A 25 -19.45 2.58 12.63
N ASN A 26 -19.49 3.02 11.38
CA ASN A 26 -18.28 3.31 10.61
C ASN A 26 -17.35 4.17 11.51
N PRO A 27 -16.15 3.70 11.87
CA PRO A 27 -15.29 4.45 12.79
C PRO A 27 -14.99 5.80 12.16
N GLY A 28 -15.24 6.88 12.89
CA GLY A 28 -14.91 8.23 12.44
C GLY A 28 -13.39 8.37 12.20
N ILE A 29 -12.99 9.46 11.54
CA ILE A 29 -11.57 9.81 11.41
C ILE A 29 -10.98 9.93 12.83
N SER A 30 -9.85 9.24 13.07
CA SER A 30 -9.04 9.42 14.27
C SER A 30 -7.64 9.91 13.90
N ASP A 31 -7.14 10.91 14.64
CA ASP A 31 -5.86 11.57 14.38
C ASP A 31 -5.30 12.14 15.67
N SER A 32 -4.50 11.35 16.38
CA SER A 32 -3.94 11.73 17.67
C SER A 32 -2.78 12.74 17.59
N LEU A 33 -2.20 12.95 16.41
CA LEU A 33 -1.03 13.80 16.19
C LEU A 33 -1.29 15.00 15.24
N ASN A 34 -2.55 15.29 14.92
CA ASN A 34 -2.95 16.34 13.99
C ASN A 34 -2.26 16.21 12.62
N LEU A 35 -2.19 15.01 12.09
CA LEU A 35 -1.61 14.72 10.77
C LEU A 35 -2.55 15.12 9.64
N ILE A 36 -3.86 15.17 9.91
CA ILE A 36 -4.90 15.54 8.95
C ILE A 36 -5.14 17.04 9.05
N GLY A 37 -5.36 17.70 7.92
CA GLY A 37 -5.63 19.13 7.87
C GLY A 37 -6.85 19.51 8.71
N LYS A 38 -6.77 20.67 9.41
CA LYS A 38 -7.92 21.18 10.16
C LYS A 38 -9.11 21.32 9.21
N ASP A 39 -10.25 20.80 9.61
CA ASP A 39 -11.49 20.79 8.82
C ASP A 39 -11.39 20.01 7.48
N ALA A 40 -10.31 19.24 7.27
CA ALA A 40 -10.18 18.41 6.08
C ALA A 40 -11.18 17.24 6.10
N THR A 41 -11.89 17.08 4.98
CA THR A 41 -12.82 15.98 4.77
C THR A 41 -12.33 15.07 3.67
N LEU A 42 -12.63 13.78 3.79
CA LEU A 42 -12.37 12.83 2.73
C LEU A 42 -13.27 13.14 1.52
N ARG A 43 -12.67 13.54 0.43
CA ARG A 43 -13.37 13.90 -0.81
C ARG A 43 -13.28 12.74 -1.80
N LYS A 44 -14.43 12.24 -2.27
CA LYS A 44 -14.49 11.35 -3.43
C LYS A 44 -14.23 12.18 -4.70
N ILE A 45 -13.23 11.78 -5.50
CA ILE A 45 -12.90 12.43 -6.77
C ILE A 45 -13.72 11.81 -7.90
N SER A 46 -13.76 10.46 -7.97
CA SER A 46 -14.50 9.72 -9.00
C SER A 46 -14.78 8.28 -8.56
N SER A 47 -15.77 7.64 -9.21
CA SER A 47 -16.12 6.23 -9.01
C SER A 47 -16.41 5.50 -10.34
N GLN A 48 -15.70 5.88 -11.41
CA GLN A 48 -15.93 5.37 -12.77
C GLN A 48 -15.01 4.20 -13.17
N PHE A 49 -14.27 3.64 -12.21
CA PHE A 49 -13.24 2.63 -12.45
C PHE A 49 -13.76 1.22 -12.16
N LYS A 50 -12.96 0.21 -12.46
CA LYS A 50 -13.23 -1.17 -12.03
C LYS A 50 -12.45 -1.57 -10.79
N PHE A 51 -11.16 -1.27 -10.74
CA PHE A 51 -10.32 -1.48 -9.57
C PHE A 51 -9.08 -0.60 -9.65
N THR A 52 -9.02 0.40 -8.79
CA THR A 52 -7.96 1.40 -8.79
C THR A 52 -6.81 1.00 -7.88
N GLU A 53 -5.57 1.17 -8.39
CA GLU A 53 -4.35 0.76 -7.72
C GLU A 53 -3.19 1.73 -7.99
N GLY A 54 -2.06 1.40 -7.41
CA GLY A 54 -0.72 1.85 -7.66
C GLY A 54 -0.50 3.35 -7.87
N PRO A 55 -1.05 4.24 -7.03
CA PRO A 55 -0.89 5.67 -7.24
C PRO A 55 0.55 6.12 -7.00
N ALA A 56 1.04 6.99 -7.88
CA ALA A 56 2.34 7.65 -7.75
C ALA A 56 2.24 9.12 -8.20
N ALA A 57 3.00 9.99 -7.56
CA ALA A 57 3.05 11.40 -7.93
C ALA A 57 4.32 11.72 -8.71
N ASP A 58 4.19 12.49 -9.80
CA ASP A 58 5.32 13.03 -10.53
C ASP A 58 6.01 14.16 -9.75
N LYS A 59 7.13 14.69 -10.26
CA LYS A 59 7.88 15.77 -9.60
C LYS A 59 7.05 17.03 -9.37
N ALA A 60 6.07 17.34 -10.22
CA ALA A 60 5.20 18.50 -10.07
C ALA A 60 4.08 18.29 -9.04
N GLY A 61 3.76 17.04 -8.71
CA GLY A 61 2.68 16.66 -7.79
C GLY A 61 1.42 16.16 -8.48
N ASN A 62 1.41 16.03 -9.82
CA ASN A 62 0.32 15.32 -10.50
C ASN A 62 0.36 13.84 -10.10
N ILE A 63 -0.80 13.23 -9.96
CA ILE A 63 -0.94 11.85 -9.52
C ILE A 63 -1.33 10.97 -10.70
N PHE A 64 -0.64 9.85 -10.83
CA PHE A 64 -0.95 8.81 -11.80
C PHE A 64 -1.36 7.57 -11.03
N PHE A 65 -2.37 6.85 -11.50
CA PHE A 65 -2.85 5.63 -10.86
C PHE A 65 -3.39 4.67 -11.91
N THR A 66 -3.48 3.40 -11.56
CA THR A 66 -3.94 2.35 -12.46
C THR A 66 -5.41 2.03 -12.23
N ASP A 67 -6.12 1.71 -13.31
CA ASP A 67 -7.38 0.99 -13.32
C ASP A 67 -7.09 -0.37 -13.98
N GLN A 68 -6.58 -1.29 -13.17
CA GLN A 68 -5.96 -2.53 -13.63
C GLN A 68 -6.87 -3.38 -14.53
N PRO A 69 -8.16 -3.65 -14.17
CA PRO A 69 -9.02 -4.47 -15.03
C PRO A 69 -9.38 -3.78 -16.36
N ASN A 70 -9.37 -2.45 -16.40
CA ASN A 70 -9.63 -1.66 -17.61
C ASN A 70 -8.36 -1.38 -18.43
N ASP A 71 -7.20 -1.87 -17.98
CA ASP A 71 -5.90 -1.74 -18.65
C ASP A 71 -5.48 -0.29 -18.92
N LYS A 72 -5.67 0.59 -17.91
CA LYS A 72 -5.43 2.04 -18.05
C LYS A 72 -4.55 2.57 -16.94
N ILE A 73 -3.74 3.59 -17.31
CA ILE A 73 -3.16 4.53 -16.36
C ILE A 73 -3.90 5.85 -16.51
N TRP A 74 -4.39 6.38 -15.40
CA TRP A 74 -5.04 7.68 -15.30
C TRP A 74 -4.10 8.73 -14.72
N LYS A 75 -4.36 9.99 -15.02
CA LYS A 75 -3.70 11.16 -14.43
C LYS A 75 -4.74 12.05 -13.78
N TYR A 76 -4.48 12.43 -12.54
CA TYR A 76 -5.17 13.49 -11.81
C TYR A 76 -4.19 14.63 -11.62
N ASP A 77 -4.44 15.76 -12.29
CA ASP A 77 -3.51 16.89 -12.33
C ASP A 77 -3.74 17.89 -11.19
N LEU A 78 -2.87 18.91 -11.12
CA LEU A 78 -2.95 19.95 -10.09
C LEU A 78 -4.18 20.85 -10.20
N LYS A 79 -4.87 20.86 -11.35
CA LYS A 79 -6.13 21.59 -11.53
C LYS A 79 -7.34 20.77 -11.07
N GLY A 80 -7.14 19.49 -10.81
CA GLY A 80 -8.19 18.54 -10.45
C GLY A 80 -8.82 17.85 -11.65
N ASP A 81 -8.20 17.95 -12.83
CA ASP A 81 -8.67 17.26 -14.03
C ASP A 81 -8.22 15.79 -14.03
N LEU A 82 -9.16 14.92 -14.38
CA LEU A 82 -8.97 13.48 -14.46
C LEU A 82 -8.97 13.04 -15.92
N THR A 83 -7.83 12.57 -16.41
CA THR A 83 -7.64 12.18 -17.81
C THR A 83 -6.97 10.81 -17.95
N VAL A 84 -7.23 10.10 -19.04
CA VAL A 84 -6.49 8.88 -19.38
C VAL A 84 -5.10 9.26 -19.84
N PHE A 85 -4.08 8.85 -19.07
CA PHE A 85 -2.69 9.00 -19.49
C PHE A 85 -2.32 7.94 -20.51
N MET A 86 -2.66 6.68 -20.28
CA MET A 86 -2.27 5.58 -21.17
C MET A 86 -3.36 4.51 -21.22
N ASP A 87 -3.76 4.11 -22.41
CA ASP A 87 -4.49 2.87 -22.68
C ASP A 87 -3.49 1.73 -22.94
N LYS A 88 -3.90 0.49 -22.71
CA LYS A 88 -3.05 -0.70 -22.87
C LYS A 88 -1.76 -0.59 -22.04
N ALA A 89 -1.97 -0.31 -20.76
CA ALA A 89 -0.91 -0.12 -19.80
C ALA A 89 -0.32 -1.45 -19.25
N GLY A 90 -0.58 -2.58 -19.90
CA GLY A 90 -0.14 -3.91 -19.46
C GLY A 90 -0.82 -4.36 -18.18
N ARG A 91 -2.05 -3.91 -17.92
CA ARG A 91 -2.80 -4.14 -16.67
C ARG A 91 -1.93 -3.89 -15.44
N SER A 92 -1.18 -2.77 -15.51
CA SER A 92 -0.27 -2.40 -14.45
C SER A 92 -0.98 -2.26 -13.11
N ASN A 93 -0.27 -2.63 -12.03
CA ASN A 93 -0.67 -2.46 -10.65
C ASN A 93 0.11 -1.28 -10.03
N GLY A 94 1.17 -1.51 -9.26
CA GLY A 94 1.98 -0.47 -8.64
C GLY A 94 2.74 0.39 -9.65
N LEU A 95 2.83 1.70 -9.35
CA LEU A 95 3.61 2.69 -10.10
C LEU A 95 4.61 3.41 -9.20
N ALA A 96 5.74 3.80 -9.77
CA ALA A 96 6.65 4.79 -9.16
C ALA A 96 7.31 5.63 -10.25
N PHE A 97 7.73 6.86 -9.93
CA PHE A 97 8.51 7.69 -10.84
C PHE A 97 10.01 7.52 -10.58
N ASP A 98 10.77 7.30 -11.65
CA ASP A 98 12.23 7.37 -11.58
C ASP A 98 12.72 8.83 -11.60
N LYS A 99 14.03 9.03 -11.39
CA LYS A 99 14.64 10.37 -11.40
C LYS A 99 14.58 11.09 -12.74
N LYS A 100 14.34 10.36 -13.85
CA LYS A 100 14.22 10.92 -15.21
C LYS A 100 12.77 11.30 -15.54
N GLY A 101 11.82 10.99 -14.65
CA GLY A 101 10.39 11.22 -14.84
C GLY A 101 9.69 10.10 -15.62
N ASN A 102 10.32 8.95 -15.80
CA ASN A 102 9.65 7.79 -16.34
C ASN A 102 8.80 7.11 -15.25
N ILE A 103 7.67 6.54 -15.62
CA ILE A 103 6.88 5.67 -14.77
C ILE A 103 7.50 4.27 -14.82
N VAL A 104 7.90 3.74 -13.66
CA VAL A 104 8.16 2.31 -13.50
C VAL A 104 6.87 1.65 -13.07
N ALA A 105 6.45 0.59 -13.77
CA ALA A 105 5.15 -0.05 -13.59
C ALA A 105 5.29 -1.56 -13.41
N CYS A 106 4.53 -2.10 -12.48
CA CYS A 106 4.31 -3.54 -12.31
C CYS A 106 3.26 -4.01 -13.32
N ALA A 107 3.69 -4.35 -14.55
CA ALA A 107 2.83 -4.72 -15.67
C ALA A 107 2.36 -6.17 -15.57
N ASP A 108 1.23 -6.37 -14.91
CA ASP A 108 0.73 -7.68 -14.47
C ASP A 108 0.22 -8.57 -15.61
N GLU A 109 -0.18 -8.01 -16.75
CA GLU A 109 -0.72 -8.80 -17.87
C GLU A 109 0.25 -9.89 -18.35
N LYS A 110 1.53 -9.52 -18.49
CA LYS A 110 2.60 -10.43 -18.90
C LYS A 110 3.59 -10.77 -17.77
N ASN A 111 3.34 -10.24 -16.56
CA ASN A 111 4.18 -10.39 -15.38
C ASN A 111 5.56 -9.75 -15.56
N GLU A 112 5.57 -8.50 -16.02
CA GLU A 112 6.77 -7.74 -16.38
C GLU A 112 6.95 -6.51 -15.49
N LEU A 113 8.17 -5.98 -15.42
CA LEU A 113 8.43 -4.61 -14.99
C LEU A 113 8.69 -3.75 -16.22
N TRP A 114 7.97 -2.63 -16.30
CA TRP A 114 8.10 -1.69 -17.39
C TRP A 114 8.72 -0.37 -16.93
N SER A 115 9.40 0.33 -17.84
CA SER A 115 9.68 1.75 -17.76
C SER A 115 8.95 2.43 -18.91
N ILE A 116 8.06 3.37 -18.57
CA ILE A 116 7.23 4.11 -19.52
C ILE A 116 7.72 5.57 -19.51
N ASP A 117 8.21 6.04 -20.64
CA ASP A 117 8.68 7.43 -20.74
C ASP A 117 7.50 8.43 -20.87
N PRO A 118 7.74 9.75 -20.76
CA PRO A 118 6.70 10.75 -20.93
C PRO A 118 6.00 10.74 -22.30
N SER A 119 6.62 10.15 -23.33
CA SER A 119 6.01 9.94 -24.66
C SER A 119 5.17 8.67 -24.72
N LYS A 120 5.05 7.92 -23.60
CA LYS A 120 4.32 6.66 -23.45
C LYS A 120 5.01 5.46 -24.12
N LYS A 121 6.28 5.60 -24.47
CA LYS A 121 7.07 4.48 -24.99
C LYS A 121 7.44 3.55 -23.85
N VAL A 122 7.11 2.26 -24.03
CA VAL A 122 7.40 1.21 -23.07
C VAL A 122 8.78 0.61 -23.35
N ASN A 123 9.57 0.44 -22.29
CA ASN A 123 10.77 -0.37 -22.25
C ASN A 123 10.59 -1.44 -21.17
N VAL A 124 10.64 -2.71 -21.54
CA VAL A 124 10.57 -3.84 -20.60
C VAL A 124 11.90 -3.91 -19.86
N LEU A 125 11.86 -3.71 -18.55
CA LEU A 125 13.05 -3.79 -17.68
C LEU A 125 13.39 -5.24 -17.35
N MET A 126 12.37 -6.07 -17.14
CA MET A 126 12.48 -7.51 -16.96
C MET A 126 11.13 -8.20 -17.16
N ASP A 127 11.18 -9.48 -17.55
CA ASP A 127 10.03 -10.33 -17.89
C ASP A 127 10.09 -11.72 -17.25
N ASN A 128 11.21 -12.07 -16.62
CA ASN A 128 11.39 -13.38 -15.98
C ASN A 128 12.45 -13.33 -14.87
N TYR A 129 12.48 -14.36 -14.04
CA TYR A 129 13.55 -14.67 -13.12
C TYR A 129 14.04 -16.09 -13.36
N LEU A 130 15.32 -16.25 -13.74
CA LEU A 130 15.96 -17.54 -14.07
C LEU A 130 15.17 -18.38 -15.09
N GLY A 131 14.60 -17.74 -16.10
CA GLY A 131 13.85 -18.39 -17.18
C GLY A 131 12.40 -18.74 -16.87
N THR A 132 11.89 -18.42 -15.67
CA THR A 132 10.47 -18.57 -15.31
C THR A 132 9.81 -17.21 -15.15
N LYS A 133 8.53 -17.11 -15.50
CA LYS A 133 7.75 -15.88 -15.33
C LYS A 133 7.66 -15.51 -13.86
N LEU A 134 7.59 -14.22 -13.60
CA LEU A 134 7.22 -13.70 -12.30
C LEU A 134 5.79 -14.13 -11.92
N ASN A 135 5.47 -14.11 -10.62
CA ASN A 135 4.13 -14.44 -10.14
C ASN A 135 3.09 -13.39 -10.58
N GLY A 136 3.44 -12.13 -10.45
CA GLY A 136 2.68 -10.96 -10.82
C GLY A 136 3.19 -9.77 -10.01
N PRO A 137 4.19 -9.01 -10.57
CA PRO A 137 4.69 -7.83 -9.87
C PRO A 137 3.55 -6.94 -9.41
N ASN A 138 3.59 -6.55 -8.13
CA ASN A 138 2.46 -5.87 -7.51
C ASN A 138 2.77 -4.41 -7.13
N ASP A 139 3.63 -4.16 -6.16
CA ASP A 139 4.02 -2.80 -5.76
C ASP A 139 5.55 -2.64 -5.78
N LEU A 140 6.03 -1.40 -5.81
CA LEU A 140 7.45 -1.13 -5.97
C LEU A 140 7.90 0.15 -5.28
N TRP A 141 9.20 0.19 -4.93
CA TRP A 141 9.90 1.37 -4.44
C TRP A 141 11.27 1.48 -5.11
N ILE A 142 11.63 2.71 -5.53
CA ILE A 142 12.91 2.99 -6.20
C ILE A 142 13.85 3.64 -5.20
N ASP A 143 15.01 3.04 -4.98
CA ASP A 143 16.02 3.58 -4.08
C ASP A 143 16.79 4.78 -4.68
N LYS A 144 17.62 5.43 -3.84
CA LYS A 144 18.42 6.58 -4.28
C LYS A 144 19.41 6.26 -5.39
N SER A 145 19.81 5.01 -5.57
CA SER A 145 20.71 4.56 -6.65
C SER A 145 19.96 4.27 -7.96
N GLY A 146 18.64 4.28 -7.94
CA GLY A 146 17.78 3.91 -9.07
C GLY A 146 17.50 2.41 -9.16
N GLY A 147 17.87 1.63 -8.13
CA GLY A 147 17.50 0.24 -8.00
C GLY A 147 16.03 0.11 -7.56
N ILE A 148 15.35 -0.93 -7.99
CA ILE A 148 13.91 -1.13 -7.82
C ILE A 148 13.69 -2.31 -6.89
N TYR A 149 13.14 -2.04 -5.70
CA TYR A 149 12.55 -3.08 -4.87
C TYR A 149 11.11 -3.30 -5.31
N PHE A 150 10.68 -4.56 -5.47
CA PHE A 150 9.31 -4.86 -5.84
C PHE A 150 8.84 -6.17 -5.21
N THR A 151 7.54 -6.28 -5.02
CA THR A 151 6.87 -7.48 -4.53
C THR A 151 6.30 -8.30 -5.68
N ASP A 152 6.36 -9.63 -5.57
CA ASP A 152 5.92 -10.56 -6.59
C ASP A 152 4.97 -11.64 -6.01
N PRO A 153 3.79 -11.22 -5.50
CA PRO A 153 2.78 -12.16 -5.02
C PRO A 153 2.05 -12.83 -6.18
N TYR A 154 1.41 -13.96 -5.90
CA TYR A 154 0.53 -14.61 -6.86
C TYR A 154 -0.94 -14.30 -6.55
N TYR A 155 -1.58 -13.60 -7.49
CA TYR A 155 -3.03 -13.43 -7.53
C TYR A 155 -3.52 -13.96 -8.87
N GLN A 156 -4.29 -15.06 -8.89
CA GLN A 156 -4.84 -15.58 -10.14
C GLN A 156 -5.69 -14.50 -10.83
N ARG A 157 -5.39 -14.25 -12.09
CA ARG A 157 -6.13 -13.31 -12.94
C ARG A 157 -6.93 -14.05 -14.00
N ASP A 158 -8.12 -13.53 -14.32
CA ASP A 158 -8.99 -14.13 -15.35
C ASP A 158 -8.40 -14.02 -16.74
N TYR A 159 -7.58 -13.01 -16.99
CA TYR A 159 -6.90 -12.79 -18.27
C TYR A 159 -5.60 -13.59 -18.44
N TRP A 160 -5.18 -14.39 -17.44
CA TRP A 160 -4.04 -15.29 -17.57
C TRP A 160 -4.49 -16.69 -17.99
N GLU A 161 -3.78 -17.29 -18.95
CA GLU A 161 -3.98 -18.69 -19.32
C GLU A 161 -3.50 -19.63 -18.20
N ARG A 162 -2.38 -19.29 -17.55
CA ARG A 162 -1.83 -20.07 -16.43
C ARG A 162 -2.78 -20.05 -15.23
N LYS A 163 -2.86 -21.21 -14.53
CA LYS A 163 -3.73 -21.40 -13.35
C LYS A 163 -2.95 -21.66 -12.05
N LYS A 164 -1.62 -21.53 -12.11
CA LYS A 164 -0.73 -21.70 -10.97
C LYS A 164 0.52 -20.82 -11.14
N PRO A 165 1.24 -20.48 -10.04
CA PRO A 165 2.50 -19.77 -10.12
C PRO A 165 3.57 -20.64 -10.82
N GLU A 166 4.51 -20.00 -11.51
CA GLU A 166 5.71 -20.66 -12.04
C GLU A 166 6.85 -20.57 -11.01
N GLN A 167 6.90 -19.49 -10.25
CA GLN A 167 7.85 -19.33 -9.13
C GLN A 167 7.40 -20.16 -7.91
N SER A 168 8.32 -20.84 -7.27
CA SER A 168 8.03 -21.67 -6.08
C SER A 168 7.74 -20.84 -4.81
N LYS A 169 8.09 -19.56 -4.82
CA LYS A 169 7.93 -18.63 -3.70
C LYS A 169 7.32 -17.31 -4.18
N GLN A 170 6.62 -16.66 -3.29
CA GLN A 170 6.21 -15.28 -3.46
C GLN A 170 7.29 -14.41 -2.80
N SER A 171 7.98 -13.62 -3.59
CA SER A 171 9.24 -13.02 -3.16
C SER A 171 9.21 -11.49 -3.22
N VAL A 172 10.07 -10.89 -2.44
CA VAL A 172 10.52 -9.52 -2.65
C VAL A 172 11.81 -9.56 -3.45
N PHE A 173 11.86 -8.80 -4.52
CA PHE A 173 13.02 -8.70 -5.40
C PHE A 173 13.66 -7.30 -5.34
N TYR A 174 14.92 -7.23 -5.76
CA TYR A 174 15.63 -6.01 -6.06
C TYR A 174 16.22 -6.08 -7.45
N LEU A 175 15.83 -5.20 -8.34
CA LEU A 175 16.43 -5.04 -9.66
C LEU A 175 17.46 -3.90 -9.59
N PRO A 176 18.77 -4.20 -9.68
CA PRO A 176 19.80 -3.15 -9.67
C PRO A 176 19.65 -2.21 -10.87
N ALA A 177 19.95 -0.94 -10.70
CA ALA A 177 19.85 0.06 -11.77
C ALA A 177 20.63 -0.37 -13.03
N GLY A 178 19.97 -0.33 -14.17
CA GLY A 178 20.55 -0.70 -15.47
C GLY A 178 20.83 -2.19 -15.66
N LYS A 179 20.29 -3.06 -14.79
CA LYS A 179 20.36 -4.52 -14.93
C LYS A 179 18.98 -5.06 -15.28
N SER A 180 18.96 -6.29 -15.85
CA SER A 180 17.75 -7.06 -16.13
C SER A 180 17.59 -8.30 -15.25
N THR A 181 18.60 -8.58 -14.40
CA THR A 181 18.58 -9.74 -13.49
C THR A 181 18.40 -9.24 -12.06
N PRO A 182 17.27 -9.59 -11.40
CA PRO A 182 17.00 -9.20 -10.04
C PRO A 182 17.71 -10.09 -9.02
N ILE A 183 17.73 -9.62 -7.78
CA ILE A 183 18.20 -10.35 -6.60
C ILE A 183 16.98 -10.64 -5.74
N ILE A 184 16.82 -11.86 -5.22
CA ILE A 184 15.83 -12.14 -4.19
C ILE A 184 16.27 -11.46 -2.90
N VAL A 185 15.39 -10.64 -2.36
CA VAL A 185 15.58 -9.90 -1.10
C VAL A 185 15.00 -10.68 0.08
N ASP A 186 13.77 -11.16 -0.07
CA ASP A 186 13.09 -12.04 0.90
C ASP A 186 12.14 -12.99 0.17
N SER A 187 12.20 -14.27 0.48
CA SER A 187 11.30 -15.32 -0.03
C SER A 187 10.59 -16.09 1.08
N THR A 188 10.53 -15.51 2.28
CA THR A 188 9.94 -16.13 3.47
C THR A 188 8.55 -15.59 3.81
N LEU A 189 8.08 -14.56 3.09
CA LEU A 189 6.75 -13.99 3.25
C LEU A 189 5.69 -14.89 2.59
N GLN A 190 4.46 -14.81 3.10
CA GLN A 190 3.35 -15.60 2.56
C GLN A 190 2.77 -14.98 1.29
N GLN A 191 2.54 -13.66 1.32
CA GLN A 191 2.02 -12.91 0.17
C GLN A 191 2.44 -11.43 0.30
N PRO A 192 3.72 -11.11 -0.07
CA PRO A 192 4.21 -9.73 -0.01
C PRO A 192 3.41 -8.85 -0.96
N ASN A 193 3.01 -7.66 -0.51
CA ASN A 193 2.23 -6.72 -1.28
C ASN A 193 2.83 -5.30 -1.18
N GLY A 194 2.25 -4.40 -0.39
CA GLY A 194 2.74 -3.04 -0.27
C GLY A 194 4.23 -2.97 0.15
N ILE A 195 4.98 -2.10 -0.51
CA ILE A 195 6.41 -1.92 -0.26
C ILE A 195 6.80 -0.44 -0.34
N THR A 196 7.62 0.02 0.60
CA THR A 196 8.18 1.37 0.59
C THR A 196 9.50 1.44 1.34
N GLY A 197 10.36 2.36 0.98
CA GLY A 197 11.60 2.63 1.71
C GLY A 197 11.54 3.95 2.48
N SER A 198 12.33 4.05 3.55
CA SER A 198 12.46 5.31 4.28
C SER A 198 13.16 6.39 3.43
N PRO A 199 12.85 7.69 3.63
CA PRO A 199 13.44 8.78 2.84
C PRO A 199 14.96 8.84 2.92
N ASP A 200 15.54 8.43 4.04
CA ASP A 200 16.99 8.35 4.21
C ASP A 200 17.63 7.12 3.52
N GLY A 201 16.80 6.18 3.07
CA GLY A 201 17.25 4.94 2.41
C GLY A 201 17.78 3.87 3.36
N LYS A 202 17.53 4.00 4.68
CA LYS A 202 18.03 3.04 5.68
C LYS A 202 17.12 1.86 5.90
N TYR A 203 15.80 2.04 5.70
CA TYR A 203 14.82 1.04 6.02
C TYR A 203 13.96 0.70 4.80
N LEU A 204 13.60 -0.56 4.68
CA LEU A 204 12.58 -1.08 3.78
C LEU A 204 11.42 -1.60 4.61
N PHE A 205 10.20 -1.26 4.23
CA PHE A 205 8.97 -1.80 4.81
C PHE A 205 8.27 -2.67 3.78
N VAL A 206 7.81 -3.85 4.19
CA VAL A 206 7.07 -4.76 3.33
C VAL A 206 5.89 -5.32 4.10
N ALA A 207 4.71 -5.18 3.53
CA ALA A 207 3.49 -5.78 4.05
C ALA A 207 3.33 -7.21 3.52
N ASP A 208 3.11 -8.15 4.41
CA ASP A 208 2.67 -9.51 4.13
C ASP A 208 1.16 -9.59 4.41
N ILE A 209 0.37 -9.39 3.35
CA ILE A 209 -1.08 -9.24 3.49
C ILE A 209 -1.73 -10.52 4.02
N ARG A 210 -1.27 -11.69 3.59
CA ARG A 210 -1.81 -12.99 4.02
C ARG A 210 -1.44 -13.32 5.46
N ALA A 211 -0.22 -12.97 5.89
CA ALA A 211 0.21 -13.17 7.28
C ALA A 211 -0.37 -12.12 8.24
N ASN A 212 -1.03 -11.08 7.71
CA ASN A 212 -1.52 -9.91 8.45
C ASN A 212 -0.41 -9.24 9.28
N LYS A 213 0.76 -9.00 8.64
CA LYS A 213 1.95 -8.43 9.26
C LYS A 213 2.63 -7.46 8.31
N THR A 214 3.28 -6.44 8.87
CA THR A 214 4.21 -5.58 8.11
C THR A 214 5.57 -5.66 8.78
N TYR A 215 6.60 -5.88 7.98
CA TYR A 215 7.98 -6.01 8.43
C TYR A 215 8.80 -4.80 8.06
N ARG A 216 9.80 -4.49 8.90
CA ARG A 216 10.85 -3.51 8.63
C ARG A 216 12.18 -4.25 8.52
N TYR A 217 13.00 -3.85 7.54
CA TYR A 217 14.35 -4.34 7.30
C TYR A 217 15.32 -3.18 7.29
N GLU A 218 16.57 -3.41 7.65
CA GLU A 218 17.68 -2.47 7.42
C GLU A 218 18.26 -2.70 6.03
N ILE A 219 18.47 -1.62 5.27
CA ILE A 219 19.07 -1.65 3.93
C ILE A 219 20.56 -1.44 4.05
N LEU A 220 21.35 -2.44 3.62
CA LEU A 220 22.80 -2.37 3.52
C LEU A 220 23.28 -1.88 2.14
N GLY A 221 22.34 -1.67 1.21
CA GLY A 221 22.58 -1.22 -0.16
C GLY A 221 22.65 -2.35 -1.19
N LYS A 222 22.39 -1.99 -2.45
CA LYS A 222 22.47 -2.91 -3.61
C LYS A 222 21.62 -4.19 -3.44
N GLY A 223 20.42 -4.07 -2.89
CA GLY A 223 19.53 -5.21 -2.65
C GLY A 223 19.87 -6.07 -1.45
N LYS A 224 20.90 -5.75 -0.69
CA LYS A 224 21.20 -6.43 0.57
C LYS A 224 20.41 -5.80 1.71
N ILE A 225 19.68 -6.63 2.44
CA ILE A 225 18.94 -6.22 3.63
C ILE A 225 19.32 -7.11 4.82
N THR A 226 19.03 -6.64 6.01
CA THR A 226 19.25 -7.36 7.27
C THR A 226 18.21 -6.98 8.31
N ASN A 227 18.29 -7.55 9.50
CA ASN A 227 17.52 -7.18 10.67
C ASN A 227 15.99 -7.12 10.40
N LYS A 228 15.44 -8.22 9.82
CA LYS A 228 13.99 -8.36 9.65
C LYS A 228 13.27 -8.32 10.99
N GLN A 229 12.43 -7.32 11.19
CA GLN A 229 11.65 -7.15 12.42
C GLN A 229 10.17 -7.02 12.09
N LEU A 230 9.30 -7.61 12.91
CA LEU A 230 7.87 -7.30 12.88
C LEU A 230 7.71 -5.82 13.28
N PHE A 231 7.18 -5.01 12.36
CA PHE A 231 6.94 -3.59 12.61
C PHE A 231 5.55 -3.34 13.18
N VAL A 232 4.53 -3.96 12.58
CA VAL A 232 3.15 -3.91 13.08
C VAL A 232 2.41 -5.19 12.74
N SER A 233 1.53 -5.66 13.66
CA SER A 233 0.66 -6.82 13.46
C SER A 233 -0.58 -6.43 12.63
N GLN A 234 -0.32 -5.91 11.43
CA GLN A 234 -1.31 -5.57 10.42
C GLN A 234 -0.66 -5.75 9.04
N GLY A 235 -1.31 -6.50 8.16
CA GLY A 235 -1.01 -6.56 6.74
C GLY A 235 -1.59 -5.36 6.01
N SER A 236 -1.16 -5.14 4.78
CA SER A 236 -1.66 -4.05 3.96
C SER A 236 -1.57 -4.40 2.48
N ASP A 237 -2.44 -3.85 1.68
CA ASP A 237 -2.31 -3.85 0.22
C ASP A 237 -1.19 -2.88 -0.18
N GLY A 238 -1.42 -1.59 -0.18
CA GLY A 238 -0.38 -0.59 -0.38
C GLY A 238 0.10 0.06 0.92
N ILE A 239 1.33 0.52 0.96
CA ILE A 239 1.90 1.27 2.09
C ILE A 239 2.71 2.48 1.62
N ARG A 240 2.66 3.59 2.37
CA ARG A 240 3.50 4.78 2.09
C ARG A 240 3.93 5.44 3.40
N LEU A 241 5.02 6.19 3.34
CA LEU A 241 5.55 6.97 4.46
C LEU A 241 5.27 8.46 4.29
N ASP A 242 5.11 9.17 5.41
CA ASP A 242 5.22 10.62 5.44
C ASP A 242 6.63 11.09 5.82
N GLU A 243 6.88 12.40 5.75
CA GLU A 243 8.17 13.02 6.08
C GLU A 243 8.62 12.81 7.52
N LYS A 244 7.69 12.47 8.44
CA LYS A 244 7.96 12.19 9.86
C LYS A 244 8.24 10.70 10.10
N GLY A 245 8.14 9.85 9.06
CA GLY A 245 8.33 8.42 9.16
C GLY A 245 7.09 7.65 9.63
N ASN A 246 5.92 8.29 9.68
CA ASN A 246 4.68 7.55 9.94
C ASN A 246 4.33 6.71 8.70
N LEU A 247 3.93 5.46 8.93
CA LEU A 247 3.54 4.51 7.89
C LEU A 247 2.01 4.47 7.77
N TYR A 248 1.54 4.66 6.54
CA TYR A 248 0.14 4.59 6.14
C TYR A 248 -0.11 3.23 5.51
N LEU A 249 -1.05 2.48 6.06
CA LEU A 249 -1.41 1.13 5.62
C LEU A 249 -2.82 1.13 5.07
N SER A 250 -2.99 0.67 3.83
CA SER A 250 -4.28 0.50 3.18
C SER A 250 -4.98 -0.82 3.55
N GLY A 251 -6.28 -0.94 3.23
CA GLY A 251 -7.10 -2.11 3.50
C GLY A 251 -8.58 -1.74 3.66
N ARG A 252 -9.20 -1.95 4.81
CA ARG A 252 -10.60 -1.52 5.06
C ARG A 252 -10.76 -0.01 5.23
N GLY A 253 -9.67 0.71 5.25
CA GLY A 253 -9.50 2.15 5.36
C GLY A 253 -8.01 2.41 5.37
N VAL A 254 -7.56 3.57 5.85
CA VAL A 254 -6.14 3.89 5.99
C VAL A 254 -5.79 3.94 7.47
N THR A 255 -4.97 2.99 7.94
CA THR A 255 -4.38 3.00 9.28
C THR A 255 -3.07 3.76 9.25
N ILE A 256 -2.83 4.63 10.22
CA ILE A 256 -1.58 5.38 10.36
C ILE A 256 -0.87 4.90 11.62
N VAL A 257 0.39 4.51 11.48
CA VAL A 257 1.25 4.10 12.60
C VAL A 257 2.50 4.97 12.65
N ASN A 258 2.97 5.27 13.85
CA ASN A 258 4.19 6.06 14.05
C ASN A 258 5.46 5.22 13.80
N PRO A 259 6.69 5.82 13.85
CA PRO A 259 7.95 5.09 13.64
C PRO A 259 8.20 3.93 14.61
N GLU A 260 7.50 3.87 15.72
CA GLU A 260 7.55 2.78 16.71
C GLU A 260 6.53 1.67 16.44
N GLY A 261 5.71 1.81 15.35
CA GLY A 261 4.67 0.82 15.00
C GLY A 261 3.37 0.96 15.81
N VAL A 262 3.19 2.07 16.54
CA VAL A 262 1.97 2.33 17.32
C VAL A 262 0.94 3.02 16.45
N LYS A 263 -0.31 2.54 16.48
CA LYS A 263 -1.41 3.17 15.75
C LYS A 263 -1.72 4.54 16.32
N ILE A 264 -1.69 5.57 15.46
CA ILE A 264 -1.90 6.98 15.81
C ILE A 264 -3.04 7.62 15.04
N GLY A 265 -3.56 6.96 14.00
CA GLY A 265 -4.65 7.50 13.20
C GLY A 265 -5.36 6.45 12.37
N TYR A 266 -6.56 6.84 11.91
CA TYR A 266 -7.38 6.03 11.00
C TYR A 266 -8.24 6.94 10.13
N ILE A 267 -8.27 6.70 8.83
CA ILE A 267 -9.15 7.38 7.88
C ILE A 267 -10.11 6.33 7.32
N PRO A 268 -11.40 6.37 7.70
CA PRO A 268 -12.41 5.52 7.10
C PRO A 268 -12.62 5.92 5.64
N VAL A 269 -12.65 4.95 4.73
CA VAL A 269 -12.91 5.18 3.31
C VAL A 269 -14.20 4.44 2.95
N PRO A 270 -15.24 5.13 2.45
CA PRO A 270 -16.53 4.53 2.15
C PRO A 270 -16.47 3.77 0.81
N SER A 271 -15.64 2.74 0.75
CA SER A 271 -15.43 1.86 -0.39
C SER A 271 -15.10 0.46 0.13
N GLY A 272 -15.28 -0.57 -0.70
CA GLY A 272 -15.11 -1.96 -0.26
C GLY A 272 -13.69 -2.28 0.22
N TRP A 273 -12.69 -1.78 -0.50
CA TRP A 273 -11.28 -2.04 -0.21
C TRP A 273 -10.41 -0.87 -0.68
N VAL A 274 -9.50 -0.42 0.17
CA VAL A 274 -8.45 0.54 -0.19
C VAL A 274 -7.26 -0.25 -0.72
N GLY A 275 -6.98 -0.16 -2.02
CA GLY A 275 -5.85 -0.83 -2.65
C GLY A 275 -4.54 -0.15 -2.26
N ASN A 276 -4.40 1.14 -2.55
CA ASN A 276 -3.13 1.82 -2.36
C ASN A 276 -3.33 3.32 -2.06
N LEU A 277 -2.24 4.04 -1.86
CA LEU A 277 -2.24 5.47 -1.56
C LEU A 277 -0.91 6.12 -1.95
N CYS A 278 -0.93 7.42 -2.22
CA CYS A 278 0.30 8.21 -2.37
C CYS A 278 0.07 9.65 -1.92
N PHE A 279 1.15 10.35 -1.65
CA PHE A 279 1.11 11.79 -1.42
C PHE A 279 1.40 12.54 -2.73
N GLY A 280 0.54 13.50 -3.06
CA GLY A 280 0.64 14.36 -4.23
C GLY A 280 0.25 15.81 -3.91
N GLY A 281 -0.16 16.53 -4.95
CA GLY A 281 -0.37 17.98 -4.85
C GLY A 281 0.93 18.76 -4.93
N ALA A 282 0.85 20.06 -5.20
CA ALA A 282 2.02 20.93 -5.34
C ALA A 282 2.89 20.99 -4.08
N ASP A 283 2.27 20.88 -2.91
CA ASP A 283 2.91 20.91 -1.59
C ASP A 283 3.19 19.51 -1.02
N ARG A 284 2.83 18.43 -1.75
CA ARG A 284 2.96 17.03 -1.29
C ARG A 284 2.15 16.69 -0.04
N LYS A 285 1.10 17.43 0.24
CA LYS A 285 0.23 17.21 1.39
C LYS A 285 -1.13 16.61 1.03
N LEU A 286 -1.41 16.40 -0.25
CA LEU A 286 -2.63 15.72 -0.68
C LEU A 286 -2.43 14.20 -0.58
N LEU A 287 -3.05 13.54 0.39
CA LEU A 287 -3.11 12.09 0.42
C LEU A 287 -4.18 11.64 -0.57
N PHE A 288 -3.74 10.99 -1.65
CA PHE A 288 -4.60 10.40 -2.68
C PHE A 288 -4.74 8.89 -2.39
N ILE A 289 -5.96 8.39 -2.49
CA ILE A 289 -6.32 7.03 -2.07
C ILE A 289 -7.06 6.35 -3.21
N THR A 290 -6.55 5.22 -3.66
CA THR A 290 -7.22 4.32 -4.60
C THR A 290 -8.01 3.27 -3.81
N ALA A 291 -9.30 3.10 -4.13
CA ALA A 291 -10.18 2.27 -3.33
C ALA A 291 -11.29 1.64 -4.19
N SER A 292 -11.13 0.36 -4.49
CA SER A 292 -12.03 -0.39 -5.37
C SER A 292 -12.31 0.38 -6.68
N GLU A 293 -13.56 0.67 -7.00
CA GLU A 293 -13.96 1.43 -8.19
C GLU A 293 -13.83 2.96 -8.04
N SER A 294 -13.26 3.45 -6.94
CA SER A 294 -13.23 4.88 -6.60
C SER A 294 -11.85 5.38 -6.28
N VAL A 295 -11.67 6.69 -6.40
CA VAL A 295 -10.50 7.41 -5.89
C VAL A 295 -10.92 8.56 -5.00
N TYR A 296 -10.15 8.78 -3.94
CA TYR A 296 -10.42 9.80 -2.92
C TYR A 296 -9.19 10.65 -2.67
N SER A 297 -9.39 11.79 -2.02
CA SER A 297 -8.31 12.61 -1.49
C SER A 297 -8.67 13.24 -0.16
N ILE A 298 -7.65 13.50 0.65
CA ILE A 298 -7.76 14.26 1.90
C ILE A 298 -6.51 15.12 2.08
N GLN A 299 -6.70 16.35 2.55
CA GLN A 299 -5.58 17.27 2.82
C GLN A 299 -4.94 16.92 4.15
N MET A 300 -3.61 16.78 4.13
CA MET A 300 -2.81 16.46 5.31
C MET A 300 -2.02 17.67 5.79
N ASN A 301 -1.61 17.67 7.06
CA ASN A 301 -0.68 18.65 7.63
C ASN A 301 0.79 18.27 7.43
N VAL A 302 1.04 17.02 7.02
CA VAL A 302 2.38 16.47 6.75
C VAL A 302 2.56 16.21 5.27
N LYS A 303 3.80 16.23 4.82
CA LYS A 303 4.16 15.87 3.44
C LYS A 303 4.43 14.37 3.34
N GLY A 304 4.21 13.81 2.15
CA GLY A 304 4.73 12.50 1.84
C GLY A 304 6.26 12.47 1.87
N ALA A 305 6.80 11.32 2.24
CA ALA A 305 8.22 11.03 2.09
C ALA A 305 8.61 11.00 0.60
N LEU A 306 9.77 11.60 0.27
CA LEU A 306 10.32 11.68 -1.09
C LEU A 306 11.48 10.68 -1.25
#